data_cd093bcd9de7c4d21727f586eca25bf5
#
_entry.id   cd093bcd9de7c4d21727f586eca25bf5
#
_cell.length_a   1.000
_cell.length_b   1.000
_cell.length_c   1.000
_cell.angle_alpha   90.00
_cell.angle_beta   90.00
_cell.angle_gamma   90.00
#
_symmetry.space_group_name_H-M   'P 1'
#
loop_
_entity.id
_entity.type
_entity.pdbx_description
1 polymer ?
#
loop_
_entity_poly.entity_id
_entity_poly.type
_entity_poly.pdbx_seq_one_letter_code
_entity_poly.pdbx_strand_id
1 'polypeptide(L)'
;MNPLRKTAVAAVISTFALGAVTTAAVAQEAIKWKVQATFNTGWPALGDPAARLADTLRTVTDGRINLKIFEPGKIVPPLEISPSISRGDLPAAYNYMAYDQGRIPAAVLFSAVPFGMEPQEYAAWWFEGEGAELAAELYHKSNIHPLLCSTIGPETAGWFRKPIESLDDLKGLKIRFSGLGGQVLNRIGASATLMAGGEIFGALEKGTLDATEYSMPAIDEILGFYKIAKYNLFPGWHQPSTSTHFMINLDKWNAMGKADQALFEMACTAATMRALTTGEALQGAQINSFEGKGVTAAKLPDDVINELKRVAGEVMAEESAKDVDFKRIWESQQAFHADYQVWKEWGYLPRDFN
;
A
#
# COMPACT_ATOMS: atom_id res chain seq x y z
N MET A 1 -13.90 -96.16 38.55
CA MET A 1 -12.67 -95.48 39.00
C MET A 1 -12.13 -94.76 37.77
N ASN A 2 -12.25 -93.44 37.75
CA ASN A 2 -11.86 -92.62 36.57
C ASN A 2 -11.13 -91.38 37.12
N PRO A 3 -9.88 -91.07 36.73
CA PRO A 3 -9.17 -89.90 37.21
C PRO A 3 -9.45 -88.72 36.32
N LEU A 4 -9.73 -87.60 36.95
CA LEU A 4 -9.95 -86.26 36.39
C LEU A 4 -8.71 -85.75 35.65
N ARG A 5 -8.87 -85.36 34.40
CA ARG A 5 -7.88 -84.55 33.65
C ARG A 5 -8.10 -83.08 33.97
N LYS A 6 -7.08 -82.45 34.59
CA LYS A 6 -6.98 -81.00 34.75
C LYS A 6 -6.41 -80.39 33.46
N THR A 7 -7.17 -79.60 32.77
CA THR A 7 -6.73 -78.77 31.62
C THR A 7 -6.26 -77.43 32.17
N ALA A 8 -4.98 -77.15 32.00
CA ALA A 8 -4.43 -75.79 32.32
C ALA A 8 -4.61 -74.89 31.08
N VAL A 9 -5.33 -73.80 31.28
CA VAL A 9 -5.46 -72.73 30.28
C VAL A 9 -4.31 -71.72 30.52
N ALA A 10 -3.39 -71.67 29.60
CA ALA A 10 -2.32 -70.66 29.58
C ALA A 10 -2.88 -69.36 28.97
N ALA A 11 -3.00 -68.36 29.76
CA ALA A 11 -3.36 -66.98 29.31
C ALA A 11 -2.10 -66.31 28.73
N VAL A 12 -2.07 -66.06 27.44
CA VAL A 12 -1.04 -65.28 26.74
C VAL A 12 -1.43 -63.79 26.90
N ILE A 13 -0.73 -63.08 27.75
CA ILE A 13 -0.85 -61.59 27.88
C ILE A 13 0.04 -61.00 26.80
N SER A 14 -0.57 -60.54 25.69
CA SER A 14 0.09 -59.72 24.67
C SER A 14 0.23 -58.29 25.15
N THR A 15 1.41 -57.91 25.57
CA THR A 15 1.75 -56.51 25.91
C THR A 15 1.92 -55.72 24.60
N PHE A 16 0.89 -54.96 24.23
CA PHE A 16 1.02 -53.92 23.20
C PHE A 16 1.83 -52.77 23.79
N ALA A 17 3.11 -52.66 23.39
CA ALA A 17 3.90 -51.48 23.63
C ALA A 17 3.39 -50.36 22.67
N LEU A 18 2.59 -49.42 23.17
CA LEU A 18 2.31 -48.17 22.49
C LEU A 18 3.63 -47.38 22.39
N GLY A 19 4.29 -47.47 21.27
CA GLY A 19 5.39 -46.59 20.93
C GLY A 19 4.82 -45.16 20.77
N ALA A 20 5.01 -44.30 21.78
CA ALA A 20 4.77 -42.90 21.64
C ALA A 20 5.76 -42.35 20.60
N VAL A 21 5.28 -42.16 19.36
CA VAL A 21 6.00 -41.37 18.35
C VAL A 21 5.93 -39.93 18.82
N THR A 22 6.91 -39.50 19.61
CA THR A 22 7.15 -38.07 19.89
C THR A 22 7.65 -37.47 18.58
N THR A 23 6.73 -36.92 17.78
CA THR A 23 7.09 -35.95 16.74
C THR A 23 7.74 -34.79 17.47
N ALA A 24 9.08 -34.73 17.43
CA ALA A 24 9.78 -33.51 17.85
C ALA A 24 9.23 -32.37 16.99
N ALA A 25 8.41 -31.52 17.59
CA ALA A 25 8.02 -30.28 16.96
C ALA A 25 9.33 -29.49 16.73
N VAL A 26 9.76 -29.41 15.48
CA VAL A 26 10.89 -28.52 15.14
C VAL A 26 10.45 -27.15 15.58
N ALA A 27 11.09 -26.63 16.61
CA ALA A 27 10.79 -25.28 17.12
C ALA A 27 11.04 -24.30 15.97
N GLN A 28 9.97 -23.64 15.53
CA GLN A 28 10.07 -22.60 14.50
C GLN A 28 11.01 -21.49 14.99
N GLU A 29 11.96 -21.10 14.14
CA GLU A 29 12.94 -20.07 14.47
C GLU A 29 12.25 -18.73 14.79
N ALA A 30 12.77 -18.01 15.79
CA ALA A 30 12.23 -16.71 16.18
C ALA A 30 12.63 -15.65 15.15
N ILE A 31 11.66 -14.88 14.67
CA ILE A 31 11.86 -13.76 13.75
C ILE A 31 11.84 -12.46 14.55
N LYS A 32 13.00 -11.81 14.68
CA LYS A 32 13.14 -10.53 15.39
C LYS A 32 13.78 -9.50 14.46
N TRP A 33 12.94 -8.73 13.76
CA TRP A 33 13.41 -7.79 12.76
C TRP A 33 13.26 -6.34 13.20
N LYS A 34 14.22 -5.51 12.76
CA LYS A 34 14.07 -4.06 12.72
C LYS A 34 13.45 -3.69 11.38
N VAL A 35 12.32 -3.04 11.41
CA VAL A 35 11.52 -2.69 10.23
C VAL A 35 11.32 -1.17 10.23
N GLN A 36 11.61 -0.49 9.14
CA GLN A 36 11.30 0.93 9.03
C GLN A 36 10.00 1.11 8.25
N ALA A 37 9.15 2.01 8.74
CA ALA A 37 7.99 2.48 8.01
C ALA A 37 8.34 3.73 7.17
N THR A 38 7.74 3.83 5.98
CA THR A 38 7.83 5.02 5.13
C THR A 38 6.95 6.16 5.66
N PHE A 39 5.84 5.81 6.31
CA PHE A 39 4.88 6.73 6.89
C PHE A 39 4.88 6.62 8.42
N ASN A 40 4.58 7.73 9.11
CA ASN A 40 4.49 7.74 10.57
C ASN A 40 3.40 6.77 11.04
N THR A 41 3.74 5.89 11.98
CA THR A 41 2.85 4.81 12.44
C THR A 41 1.61 5.32 13.20
N GLY A 42 1.58 6.58 13.61
CA GLY A 42 0.42 7.24 14.19
C GLY A 42 -0.57 7.78 13.16
N TRP A 43 -0.27 7.74 11.85
CA TRP A 43 -1.21 8.21 10.82
C TRP A 43 -2.22 7.13 10.46
N PRO A 44 -3.53 7.39 10.69
CA PRO A 44 -4.57 6.38 10.48
C PRO A 44 -4.64 5.97 9.01
N ALA A 45 -4.85 4.70 8.74
CA ALA A 45 -4.96 4.08 7.43
C ALA A 45 -3.67 4.09 6.57
N LEU A 46 -2.80 5.09 6.69
CA LEU A 46 -1.60 5.21 5.88
C LEU A 46 -0.35 4.59 6.55
N GLY A 47 -0.11 4.91 7.82
CA GLY A 47 1.08 4.45 8.55
C GLY A 47 0.79 3.42 9.64
N ASP A 48 -0.39 3.46 10.26
CA ASP A 48 -0.78 2.54 11.33
C ASP A 48 -0.87 1.06 10.88
N PRO A 49 -1.05 0.69 9.59
CA PRO A 49 -0.99 -0.70 9.17
C PRO A 49 0.33 -1.38 9.51
N ALA A 50 1.45 -0.66 9.49
CA ALA A 50 2.75 -1.20 9.90
C ALA A 50 2.77 -1.65 11.36
N ALA A 51 2.23 -0.82 12.26
CA ALA A 51 2.12 -1.15 13.68
C ALA A 51 1.12 -2.30 13.93
N ARG A 52 -0.03 -2.29 13.23
CA ARG A 52 -1.05 -3.35 13.32
C ARG A 52 -0.51 -4.69 12.84
N LEU A 53 0.22 -4.71 11.73
CA LEU A 53 0.91 -5.92 11.24
C LEU A 53 1.83 -6.49 12.32
N ALA A 54 2.70 -5.66 12.90
CA ALA A 54 3.64 -6.07 13.92
C ALA A 54 2.94 -6.61 15.17
N ASP A 55 1.91 -5.94 15.65
CA ASP A 55 1.12 -6.38 16.81
C ASP A 55 0.35 -7.67 16.56
N THR A 56 -0.24 -7.81 15.38
CA THR A 56 -0.93 -9.03 14.98
C THR A 56 0.02 -10.23 14.98
N LEU A 57 1.15 -10.12 14.27
CA LEU A 57 2.14 -11.20 14.20
C LEU A 57 2.71 -11.55 15.58
N ARG A 58 3.02 -10.55 16.40
CA ARG A 58 3.48 -10.77 17.77
C ARG A 58 2.45 -11.52 18.61
N THR A 59 1.18 -11.14 18.48
CA THR A 59 0.09 -11.74 19.29
C THR A 59 -0.19 -13.18 18.87
N VAL A 60 -0.35 -13.46 17.57
CA VAL A 60 -0.71 -14.80 17.08
C VAL A 60 0.43 -15.81 17.17
N THR A 61 1.67 -15.34 17.39
CA THR A 61 2.86 -16.19 17.53
C THR A 61 3.46 -16.20 18.95
N ASP A 62 2.74 -15.65 19.92
CA ASP A 62 3.21 -15.52 21.31
C ASP A 62 4.61 -14.88 21.40
N GLY A 63 4.85 -13.84 20.59
CA GLY A 63 6.10 -13.09 20.55
C GLY A 63 7.25 -13.74 19.78
N ARG A 64 7.05 -14.91 19.13
CA ARG A 64 8.06 -15.57 18.31
C ARG A 64 8.40 -14.73 17.08
N ILE A 65 7.39 -14.14 16.41
CA ILE A 65 7.57 -13.12 15.38
C ILE A 65 7.40 -11.75 16.06
N ASN A 66 8.48 -10.99 16.10
CA ASN A 66 8.50 -9.67 16.73
C ASN A 66 9.19 -8.64 15.83
N LEU A 67 8.38 -7.78 15.22
CA LEU A 67 8.83 -6.70 14.35
C LEU A 67 8.94 -5.41 15.17
N LYS A 68 10.14 -4.87 15.31
CA LYS A 68 10.34 -3.54 15.90
C LYS A 68 10.22 -2.50 14.80
N ILE A 69 9.09 -1.79 14.76
CA ILE A 69 8.84 -0.74 13.77
C ILE A 69 9.58 0.54 14.17
N PHE A 70 10.25 1.14 13.20
CA PHE A 70 10.93 2.42 13.30
C PHE A 70 10.23 3.44 12.41
N GLU A 71 10.08 4.66 12.92
CA GLU A 71 9.51 5.78 12.21
C GLU A 71 10.35 6.21 11.00
N PRO A 72 9.76 6.94 10.04
CA PRO A 72 10.47 7.40 8.84
C PRO A 72 11.81 8.06 9.15
N GLY A 73 12.85 7.70 8.41
CA GLY A 73 14.18 8.30 8.53
C GLY A 73 14.99 7.90 9.77
N LYS A 74 14.51 6.96 10.60
CA LYS A 74 15.23 6.53 11.81
C LYS A 74 16.35 5.53 11.55
N ILE A 75 16.29 4.79 10.44
CA ILE A 75 17.34 3.85 10.03
C ILE A 75 17.98 4.35 8.74
N VAL A 76 17.15 4.61 7.72
CA VAL A 76 17.59 5.11 6.40
C VAL A 76 16.64 6.23 5.94
N PRO A 77 17.06 7.12 5.02
CA PRO A 77 16.14 8.06 4.37
C PRO A 77 14.96 7.32 3.72
N PRO A 78 13.73 7.86 3.74
CA PRO A 78 12.54 7.14 3.22
C PRO A 78 12.67 6.68 1.76
N LEU A 79 13.33 7.45 0.91
CA LEU A 79 13.54 7.09 -0.50
C LEU A 79 14.68 6.05 -0.71
N GLU A 80 15.40 5.67 0.36
CA GLU A 80 16.47 4.66 0.34
C GLU A 80 16.06 3.31 0.96
N ILE A 81 14.77 3.14 1.27
CA ILE A 81 14.26 1.92 1.91
C ILE A 81 14.45 0.70 1.00
N SER A 82 13.94 0.72 -0.22
CA SER A 82 14.03 -0.42 -1.15
C SER A 82 15.47 -0.82 -1.48
N PRO A 83 16.39 0.11 -1.79
CA PRO A 83 17.81 -0.22 -1.92
C PRO A 83 18.39 -0.90 -0.69
N SER A 84 18.00 -0.48 0.52
CA SER A 84 18.50 -1.06 1.77
C SER A 84 17.96 -2.47 2.00
N ILE A 85 16.70 -2.75 1.63
CA ILE A 85 16.15 -4.11 1.66
C ILE A 85 16.88 -5.00 0.64
N SER A 86 17.05 -4.50 -0.59
CA SER A 86 17.71 -5.21 -1.68
C SER A 86 19.11 -5.71 -1.29
N ARG A 87 19.90 -4.87 -0.62
CA ARG A 87 21.24 -5.21 -0.12
C ARG A 87 21.26 -6.08 1.14
N GLY A 88 20.11 -6.23 1.81
CA GLY A 88 20.01 -6.94 3.09
C GLY A 88 20.37 -6.09 4.32
N ASP A 89 20.58 -4.78 4.17
CA ASP A 89 20.82 -3.84 5.28
C ASP A 89 19.57 -3.74 6.18
N LEU A 90 18.38 -3.82 5.57
CA LEU A 90 17.09 -3.99 6.23
C LEU A 90 16.50 -5.36 5.88
N PRO A 91 16.02 -6.14 6.87
CA PRO A 91 15.35 -7.41 6.61
C PRO A 91 13.97 -7.20 5.95
N ALA A 92 13.30 -6.12 6.29
CA ALA A 92 12.00 -5.74 5.75
C ALA A 92 11.69 -4.27 6.05
N ALA A 93 10.70 -3.73 5.34
CA ALA A 93 10.12 -2.41 5.61
C ALA A 93 8.65 -2.34 5.16
N TYR A 94 7.89 -1.43 5.74
CA TYR A 94 6.60 -1.00 5.23
C TYR A 94 6.83 0.20 4.31
N ASN A 95 6.61 0.03 3.00
CA ASN A 95 7.06 0.98 1.99
C ASN A 95 6.00 1.28 0.92
N TYR A 96 6.17 2.42 0.26
CA TYR A 96 5.36 2.91 -0.86
C TYR A 96 6.14 2.74 -2.16
N MET A 97 5.68 1.83 -3.02
CA MET A 97 6.43 1.43 -4.23
C MET A 97 6.62 2.57 -5.24
N ALA A 98 5.72 3.57 -5.28
CA ALA A 98 5.91 4.71 -6.18
C ALA A 98 7.19 5.52 -5.88
N TYR A 99 7.76 5.41 -4.68
CA TYR A 99 9.06 6.02 -4.37
C TYR A 99 10.23 5.34 -5.10
N ASP A 100 10.01 4.16 -5.65
CA ASP A 100 11.00 3.43 -6.45
C ASP A 100 10.97 3.77 -7.94
N GLN A 101 10.03 4.60 -8.42
CA GLN A 101 9.81 4.90 -9.84
C GLN A 101 11.10 5.29 -10.58
N GLY A 102 12.00 6.02 -9.93
CA GLY A 102 13.29 6.41 -10.54
C GLY A 102 14.26 5.25 -10.79
N ARG A 103 14.04 4.09 -10.15
CA ARG A 103 14.89 2.87 -10.28
C ARG A 103 14.15 1.73 -10.95
N ILE A 104 12.87 1.61 -10.66
CA ILE A 104 11.97 0.57 -11.15
C ILE A 104 10.74 1.29 -11.70
N PRO A 105 10.73 1.70 -12.98
CA PRO A 105 9.65 2.53 -13.54
C PRO A 105 8.25 1.94 -13.32
N ALA A 106 8.12 0.63 -13.46
CA ALA A 106 6.85 -0.08 -13.30
C ALA A 106 6.33 -0.15 -11.85
N ALA A 107 7.17 0.12 -10.85
CA ALA A 107 6.81 0.03 -9.42
C ALA A 107 5.61 0.92 -9.06
N VAL A 108 5.49 2.07 -9.71
CA VAL A 108 4.42 3.04 -9.47
C VAL A 108 3.03 2.46 -9.75
N LEU A 109 2.91 1.51 -10.67
CA LEU A 109 1.66 0.84 -11.04
C LEU A 109 1.05 0.05 -9.88
N PHE A 110 1.85 -0.38 -8.92
CA PHE A 110 1.38 -1.08 -7.73
C PHE A 110 1.01 -0.14 -6.57
N SER A 111 1.21 1.16 -6.72
CA SER A 111 0.94 2.14 -5.67
C SER A 111 -0.22 3.05 -6.00
N ALA A 112 -0.18 3.70 -7.17
CA ALA A 112 -1.19 4.64 -7.60
C ALA A 112 -1.10 4.90 -9.10
N VAL A 113 -2.24 4.93 -9.76
CA VAL A 113 -2.33 5.16 -11.21
C VAL A 113 -3.36 6.27 -11.48
N PRO A 114 -3.00 7.32 -12.21
CA PRO A 114 -3.95 8.36 -12.60
C PRO A 114 -5.16 7.77 -13.33
N PHE A 115 -6.37 8.10 -12.87
CA PHE A 115 -7.64 7.56 -13.38
C PHE A 115 -7.72 6.01 -13.38
N GLY A 116 -6.92 5.36 -12.51
CA GLY A 116 -6.85 3.92 -12.38
C GLY A 116 -7.96 3.32 -11.52
N MET A 117 -7.70 2.14 -10.98
CA MET A 117 -8.64 1.34 -10.21
C MET A 117 -9.01 2.01 -8.88
N GLU A 118 -10.28 1.88 -8.48
CA GLU A 118 -10.73 2.15 -7.12
C GLU A 118 -10.19 1.07 -6.14
N PRO A 119 -10.21 1.32 -4.81
CA PRO A 119 -9.52 0.44 -3.85
C PRO A 119 -9.97 -1.01 -3.88
N GLN A 120 -11.29 -1.24 -4.01
CA GLN A 120 -11.87 -2.59 -4.05
C GLN A 120 -11.48 -3.33 -5.33
N GLU A 121 -11.49 -2.62 -6.44
CA GLU A 121 -11.07 -3.13 -7.74
C GLU A 121 -9.57 -3.47 -7.74
N TYR A 122 -8.73 -2.57 -7.20
CA TYR A 122 -7.30 -2.83 -7.05
C TYR A 122 -7.03 -4.05 -6.16
N ALA A 123 -7.73 -4.17 -5.02
CA ALA A 123 -7.60 -5.32 -4.14
C ALA A 123 -8.03 -6.63 -4.84
N ALA A 124 -9.10 -6.59 -5.63
CA ALA A 124 -9.53 -7.74 -6.43
C ALA A 124 -8.49 -8.14 -7.48
N TRP A 125 -7.91 -7.17 -8.20
CA TRP A 125 -6.81 -7.43 -9.14
C TRP A 125 -5.57 -8.00 -8.44
N TRP A 126 -5.24 -7.48 -7.24
CA TRP A 126 -4.08 -7.96 -6.49
C TRP A 126 -4.24 -9.40 -6.01
N PHE A 127 -5.39 -9.76 -5.41
CA PHE A 127 -5.58 -11.05 -4.75
C PHE A 127 -6.13 -12.13 -5.68
N GLU A 128 -6.96 -11.79 -6.65
CA GLU A 128 -7.65 -12.75 -7.53
C GLU A 128 -7.24 -12.62 -9.02
N GLY A 129 -6.56 -11.52 -9.37
CA GLY A 129 -5.94 -11.32 -10.66
C GLY A 129 -4.43 -11.62 -10.63
N GLU A 130 -3.67 -10.93 -11.48
CA GLU A 130 -2.23 -11.15 -11.63
C GLU A 130 -1.38 -10.21 -10.74
N GLY A 131 -2.00 -9.34 -9.92
CA GLY A 131 -1.31 -8.25 -9.23
C GLY A 131 -0.19 -8.71 -8.33
N ALA A 132 -0.43 -9.69 -7.44
CA ALA A 132 0.58 -10.19 -6.52
C ALA A 132 1.74 -10.89 -7.24
N GLU A 133 1.44 -11.68 -8.28
CA GLU A 133 2.45 -12.39 -9.07
C GLU A 133 3.34 -11.41 -9.84
N LEU A 134 2.76 -10.45 -10.54
CA LEU A 134 3.48 -9.41 -11.27
C LEU A 134 4.34 -8.54 -10.37
N ALA A 135 3.85 -8.19 -9.17
CA ALA A 135 4.63 -7.45 -8.18
C ALA A 135 5.82 -8.28 -7.68
N ALA A 136 5.62 -9.57 -7.39
CA ALA A 136 6.68 -10.47 -6.99
C ALA A 136 7.73 -10.63 -8.11
N GLU A 137 7.31 -10.89 -9.34
CA GLU A 137 8.22 -10.99 -10.49
C GLU A 137 9.07 -9.73 -10.67
N LEU A 138 8.46 -8.56 -10.57
CA LEU A 138 9.16 -7.27 -10.71
C LEU A 138 10.21 -7.10 -9.61
N TYR A 139 9.81 -7.27 -8.35
CA TYR A 139 10.65 -6.96 -7.20
C TYR A 139 11.66 -8.05 -6.84
N HIS A 140 11.41 -9.31 -7.22
CA HIS A 140 12.41 -10.38 -7.07
C HIS A 140 13.70 -10.08 -7.84
N LYS A 141 13.62 -9.37 -8.97
CA LYS A 141 14.81 -8.86 -9.71
C LYS A 141 15.70 -7.97 -8.84
N SER A 142 15.11 -7.37 -7.80
CA SER A 142 15.80 -6.50 -6.82
C SER A 142 15.96 -7.16 -5.46
N ASN A 143 15.86 -8.48 -5.35
CA ASN A 143 15.96 -9.24 -4.10
C ASN A 143 14.96 -8.80 -3.02
N ILE A 144 13.73 -8.47 -3.41
CA ILE A 144 12.65 -8.02 -2.51
C ILE A 144 11.38 -8.83 -2.81
N HIS A 145 10.68 -9.29 -1.78
CA HIS A 145 9.35 -9.90 -1.88
C HIS A 145 8.30 -8.95 -1.29
N PRO A 146 7.32 -8.49 -2.09
CA PRO A 146 6.29 -7.56 -1.65
C PRO A 146 5.01 -8.29 -1.21
N LEU A 147 4.35 -7.76 -0.16
CA LEU A 147 3.01 -8.15 0.26
C LEU A 147 2.13 -6.88 0.35
N LEU A 148 0.93 -6.90 -0.21
CA LEU A 148 -0.03 -5.80 -0.05
C LEU A 148 -0.45 -5.72 1.41
N CYS A 149 -0.16 -4.59 2.07
CA CYS A 149 -0.43 -4.40 3.49
C CYS A 149 -1.31 -3.18 3.81
N SER A 150 -1.63 -2.38 2.81
CA SER A 150 -2.62 -1.31 2.89
C SER A 150 -3.14 -0.96 1.50
N THR A 151 -4.42 -0.66 1.43
CA THR A 151 -5.05 0.07 0.35
C THR A 151 -5.99 1.07 0.97
N ILE A 152 -5.91 2.32 0.55
CA ILE A 152 -6.79 3.40 1.00
C ILE A 152 -7.64 3.93 -0.15
N GLY A 153 -8.72 4.62 0.20
CA GLY A 153 -9.63 5.27 -0.75
C GLY A 153 -9.00 6.42 -1.53
N PRO A 154 -9.79 7.11 -2.36
CA PRO A 154 -9.28 8.20 -3.17
C PRO A 154 -8.71 9.32 -2.31
N GLU A 155 -7.64 9.89 -2.80
CA GLU A 155 -6.99 11.04 -2.18
C GLU A 155 -7.66 12.37 -2.62
N THR A 156 -7.10 13.49 -2.17
CA THR A 156 -7.47 14.81 -2.71
C THR A 156 -6.62 15.12 -3.93
N ALA A 157 -7.07 16.03 -4.81
CA ALA A 157 -6.22 16.54 -5.89
C ALA A 157 -5.04 17.35 -5.34
N GLY A 158 -5.15 17.78 -4.08
CA GLY A 158 -4.10 18.46 -3.35
C GLY A 158 -4.59 19.69 -2.58
N TRP A 159 -3.62 20.36 -1.96
CA TRP A 159 -3.75 21.58 -1.19
C TRP A 159 -3.07 22.75 -1.92
N PHE A 160 -3.83 23.80 -2.14
CA PHE A 160 -3.42 24.93 -2.95
C PHE A 160 -3.55 26.24 -2.16
N ARG A 161 -2.65 27.19 -2.41
CA ARG A 161 -2.75 28.55 -1.84
C ARG A 161 -3.84 29.36 -2.51
N LYS A 162 -4.13 29.08 -3.78
CA LYS A 162 -5.13 29.72 -4.62
C LYS A 162 -6.05 28.67 -5.23
N PRO A 163 -7.27 29.02 -5.61
CA PRO A 163 -8.13 28.11 -6.34
C PRO A 163 -7.52 27.76 -7.70
N ILE A 164 -7.89 26.61 -8.26
CA ILE A 164 -7.61 26.22 -9.64
C ILE A 164 -8.95 26.32 -10.39
N GLU A 165 -9.07 27.33 -11.21
CA GLU A 165 -10.28 27.61 -11.99
C GLU A 165 -10.12 27.28 -13.47
N SER A 166 -8.87 27.05 -13.91
CA SER A 166 -8.53 26.71 -15.29
C SER A 166 -7.19 26.00 -15.38
N LEU A 167 -6.86 25.47 -16.56
CA LEU A 167 -5.54 24.88 -16.86
C LEU A 167 -4.40 25.91 -16.75
N ASP A 168 -4.68 27.17 -16.98
CA ASP A 168 -3.66 28.23 -16.89
C ASP A 168 -3.15 28.40 -15.45
N ASP A 169 -3.97 28.10 -14.44
CA ASP A 169 -3.58 28.18 -13.05
C ASP A 169 -2.56 27.08 -12.64
N LEU A 170 -2.45 26.04 -13.43
CA LEU A 170 -1.46 24.96 -13.24
C LEU A 170 -0.09 25.32 -13.86
N LYS A 171 -0.02 26.25 -14.81
CA LYS A 171 1.23 26.62 -15.48
C LYS A 171 2.18 27.33 -14.52
N GLY A 172 3.41 26.81 -14.41
CA GLY A 172 4.44 27.33 -13.51
C GLY A 172 4.19 27.05 -12.03
N LEU A 173 3.10 26.37 -11.65
CA LEU A 173 2.79 26.00 -10.27
C LEU A 173 3.87 25.09 -9.71
N LYS A 174 4.52 25.49 -8.62
CA LYS A 174 5.50 24.67 -7.89
C LYS A 174 4.76 23.76 -6.93
N ILE A 175 4.66 22.50 -7.26
CA ILE A 175 3.88 21.52 -6.48
C ILE A 175 4.70 20.32 -6.09
N ARG A 176 4.56 19.87 -4.84
CA ARG A 176 5.02 18.52 -4.48
C ARG A 176 4.00 17.52 -4.99
N PHE A 177 4.49 16.57 -5.78
CA PHE A 177 3.63 15.54 -6.34
C PHE A 177 4.40 14.22 -6.49
N SER A 178 3.73 13.08 -6.25
CA SER A 178 4.35 11.76 -6.38
C SER A 178 3.88 11.02 -7.64
N GLY A 179 4.68 10.06 -8.07
CA GLY A 179 4.29 9.09 -9.09
C GLY A 179 3.99 9.70 -10.47
N LEU A 180 3.15 9.00 -11.21
CA LEU A 180 2.76 9.38 -12.58
C LEU A 180 1.99 10.70 -12.65
N GLY A 181 1.24 11.06 -11.60
CA GLY A 181 0.55 12.33 -11.53
C GLY A 181 1.48 13.54 -11.63
N GLY A 182 2.68 13.43 -11.05
CA GLY A 182 3.72 14.46 -11.19
C GLY A 182 4.20 14.61 -12.64
N GLN A 183 4.32 13.53 -13.40
CA GLN A 183 4.65 13.57 -14.82
C GLN A 183 3.54 14.25 -15.65
N VAL A 184 2.27 13.93 -15.34
CA VAL A 184 1.10 14.57 -15.99
C VAL A 184 1.13 16.08 -15.76
N LEU A 185 1.33 16.52 -14.51
CA LEU A 185 1.38 17.95 -14.18
C LEU A 185 2.55 18.67 -14.87
N ASN A 186 3.74 18.06 -14.90
CA ASN A 186 4.89 18.63 -15.60
C ASN A 186 4.60 18.83 -17.09
N ARG A 187 3.85 17.92 -17.72
CA ARG A 187 3.47 18.02 -19.13
C ARG A 187 2.46 19.13 -19.41
N ILE A 188 1.62 19.45 -18.44
CA ILE A 188 0.68 20.59 -18.51
C ILE A 188 1.38 21.93 -18.24
N GLY A 189 2.62 21.89 -17.76
CA GLY A 189 3.43 23.09 -17.51
C GLY A 189 3.57 23.46 -16.05
N ALA A 190 3.16 22.63 -15.10
CA ALA A 190 3.52 22.77 -13.70
C ALA A 190 4.99 22.37 -13.45
N SER A 191 5.49 22.62 -12.25
CA SER A 191 6.80 22.18 -11.77
C SER A 191 6.59 21.22 -10.59
N ALA A 192 6.36 19.95 -10.90
CA ALA A 192 6.15 18.92 -9.90
C ALA A 192 7.48 18.34 -9.42
N THR A 193 7.63 18.19 -8.09
CA THR A 193 8.83 17.66 -7.45
C THR A 193 8.43 16.64 -6.39
N LEU A 194 9.12 15.49 -6.35
CA LEU A 194 8.96 14.49 -5.29
C LEU A 194 9.79 14.88 -4.06
N MET A 195 9.16 14.84 -2.87
CA MET A 195 9.86 14.89 -1.59
C MET A 195 9.11 14.09 -0.53
N ALA A 196 9.81 13.66 0.51
CA ALA A 196 9.24 12.91 1.62
C ALA A 196 8.27 13.76 2.44
N GLY A 197 7.22 13.11 3.00
CA GLY A 197 6.12 13.81 3.68
C GLY A 197 6.53 14.78 4.79
N GLY A 198 7.56 14.43 5.58
CA GLY A 198 8.06 15.28 6.66
C GLY A 198 8.71 16.60 6.23
N GLU A 199 9.02 16.77 4.94
CA GLU A 199 9.69 17.96 4.39
C GLU A 199 8.68 18.96 3.80
N ILE A 200 7.47 18.51 3.49
CA ILE A 200 6.47 19.26 2.70
C ILE A 200 6.02 20.52 3.43
N PHE A 201 5.66 20.40 4.72
CA PHE A 201 5.15 21.56 5.48
C PHE A 201 6.17 22.71 5.49
N GLY A 202 7.45 22.41 5.74
CA GLY A 202 8.51 23.41 5.74
C GLY A 202 8.73 24.05 4.35
N ALA A 203 8.58 23.27 3.27
CA ALA A 203 8.68 23.78 1.90
C ALA A 203 7.50 24.69 1.53
N LEU A 204 6.28 24.33 1.93
CA LEU A 204 5.10 25.20 1.82
C LEU A 204 5.31 26.48 2.65
N GLU A 205 5.68 26.38 3.92
CA GLU A 205 5.85 27.53 4.82
C GLU A 205 6.85 28.55 4.26
N LYS A 206 7.98 28.08 3.72
CA LYS A 206 9.01 28.91 3.10
C LYS A 206 8.63 29.46 1.73
N GLY A 207 7.52 29.03 1.14
CA GLY A 207 7.10 29.43 -0.22
C GLY A 207 7.94 28.83 -1.35
N THR A 208 8.71 27.77 -1.09
CA THR A 208 9.40 27.00 -2.14
C THR A 208 8.42 26.10 -2.91
N LEU A 209 7.26 25.79 -2.30
CA LEU A 209 6.12 25.17 -2.92
C LEU A 209 4.90 26.09 -2.85
N ASP A 210 4.09 26.11 -3.91
CA ASP A 210 2.81 26.78 -3.98
C ASP A 210 1.65 25.86 -3.58
N ALA A 211 1.83 24.55 -3.81
CA ALA A 211 0.84 23.52 -3.57
C ALA A 211 1.50 22.17 -3.21
N THR A 212 0.69 21.23 -2.72
CA THR A 212 1.09 19.86 -2.48
C THR A 212 -0.10 18.91 -2.62
N GLU A 213 0.13 17.72 -3.11
CA GLU A 213 -0.68 16.55 -2.78
C GLU A 213 0.05 15.70 -1.73
N TYR A 214 -0.67 14.86 -1.02
CA TYR A 214 -0.03 13.88 -0.16
C TYR A 214 -0.89 12.64 0.07
N SER A 215 -2.14 12.81 0.58
CA SER A 215 -3.01 11.69 0.92
C SER A 215 -4.49 12.12 1.01
N MET A 216 -5.22 11.49 1.92
CA MET A 216 -6.62 11.79 2.22
C MET A 216 -6.75 12.98 3.18
N PRO A 217 -7.90 13.68 3.20
CA PRO A 217 -8.15 14.84 4.07
C PRO A 217 -7.74 14.66 5.53
N ALA A 218 -8.06 13.52 6.15
CA ALA A 218 -7.74 13.25 7.56
C ALA A 218 -6.24 13.10 7.84
N ILE A 219 -5.47 12.65 6.86
CA ILE A 219 -4.00 12.53 6.96
C ILE A 219 -3.36 13.90 6.77
N ASP A 220 -3.78 14.61 5.73
CA ASP A 220 -3.25 15.92 5.36
C ASP A 220 -3.49 16.96 6.43
N GLU A 221 -4.59 16.82 7.20
CA GLU A 221 -4.83 17.66 8.37
C GLU A 221 -3.75 17.48 9.45
N ILE A 222 -3.36 16.24 9.74
CA ILE A 222 -2.29 15.95 10.71
C ILE A 222 -0.99 16.62 10.29
N LEU A 223 -0.71 16.66 8.99
CA LEU A 223 0.45 17.32 8.39
C LEU A 223 0.34 18.86 8.42
N GLY A 224 -0.85 19.39 8.67
CA GLY A 224 -1.06 20.83 8.89
C GLY A 224 -1.08 21.68 7.63
N PHE A 225 -1.21 21.11 6.43
CA PHE A 225 -1.20 21.85 5.16
C PHE A 225 -2.25 22.95 5.12
N TYR A 226 -3.41 22.72 5.74
CA TYR A 226 -4.51 23.69 5.85
C TYR A 226 -4.11 25.02 6.50
N LYS A 227 -3.03 25.05 7.27
CA LYS A 227 -2.55 26.31 7.90
C LYS A 227 -2.01 27.29 6.85
N ILE A 228 -1.50 26.77 5.74
CA ILE A 228 -0.79 27.52 4.70
C ILE A 228 -1.58 27.54 3.39
N ALA A 229 -2.07 26.40 2.93
CA ALA A 229 -2.86 26.23 1.72
C ALA A 229 -4.34 26.08 2.09
N LYS A 230 -5.18 26.97 1.58
CA LYS A 230 -6.57 27.10 2.01
C LYS A 230 -7.59 26.46 1.09
N TYR A 231 -7.14 25.92 -0.04
CA TYR A 231 -8.00 25.23 -1.00
C TYR A 231 -7.62 23.75 -1.04
N ASN A 232 -8.53 22.89 -0.62
CA ASN A 232 -8.39 21.43 -0.78
C ASN A 232 -9.28 21.00 -1.94
N LEU A 233 -8.67 20.53 -3.03
CA LEU A 233 -9.37 20.27 -4.28
C LEU A 233 -9.62 18.77 -4.50
N PHE A 234 -10.71 18.46 -5.21
CA PHE A 234 -11.20 17.12 -5.51
C PHE A 234 -11.60 16.98 -6.98
N PRO A 235 -11.69 15.74 -7.51
CA PRO A 235 -11.24 14.47 -6.91
C PRO A 235 -9.72 14.28 -7.01
N GLY A 236 -9.19 13.31 -6.26
CA GLY A 236 -7.80 12.87 -6.39
C GLY A 236 -7.60 12.02 -7.64
N TRP A 237 -7.65 12.65 -8.79
CA TRP A 237 -7.59 12.04 -10.12
C TRP A 237 -6.35 11.17 -10.34
N HIS A 238 -5.26 11.48 -9.66
CA HIS A 238 -3.97 10.82 -9.77
C HIS A 238 -3.86 9.56 -8.92
N GLN A 239 -4.66 9.47 -7.87
CA GLN A 239 -4.69 8.38 -6.89
C GLN A 239 -6.13 8.06 -6.48
N PRO A 240 -6.93 7.40 -7.37
CA PRO A 240 -8.26 6.86 -7.00
C PRO A 240 -8.16 5.82 -5.89
N SER A 241 -7.00 5.18 -5.76
CA SER A 241 -6.57 4.37 -4.62
C SER A 241 -5.07 4.53 -4.41
N THR A 242 -4.61 4.33 -3.17
CA THR A 242 -3.19 4.30 -2.82
C THR A 242 -2.89 3.02 -2.07
N SER A 243 -1.88 2.29 -2.53
CA SER A 243 -1.50 1.00 -1.93
C SER A 243 -0.07 1.04 -1.42
N THR A 244 0.14 0.46 -0.23
CA THR A 244 1.44 0.30 0.40
C THR A 244 1.71 -1.15 0.76
N HIS A 245 2.98 -1.50 0.79
CA HIS A 245 3.40 -2.88 0.81
C HIS A 245 4.36 -3.15 1.97
N PHE A 246 4.25 -4.32 2.56
CA PHE A 246 5.29 -4.87 3.41
C PHE A 246 6.30 -5.58 2.51
N MET A 247 7.49 -5.01 2.42
CA MET A 247 8.56 -5.47 1.53
C MET A 247 9.62 -6.20 2.35
N ILE A 248 9.91 -7.41 1.98
CA ILE A 248 10.82 -8.31 2.69
C ILE A 248 12.01 -8.62 1.80
N ASN A 249 13.23 -8.63 2.33
CA ASN A 249 14.38 -9.14 1.61
C ASN A 249 14.10 -10.59 1.15
N LEU A 250 14.28 -10.89 -0.13
CA LEU A 250 13.86 -12.15 -0.74
C LEU A 250 14.57 -13.37 -0.12
N ASP A 251 15.85 -13.23 0.27
CA ASP A 251 16.56 -14.32 0.94
C ASP A 251 15.93 -14.62 2.31
N LYS A 252 15.49 -13.58 3.03
CA LYS A 252 14.77 -13.74 4.32
C LYS A 252 13.41 -14.38 4.12
N TRP A 253 12.68 -13.96 3.07
CA TRP A 253 11.39 -14.56 2.71
C TRP A 253 11.54 -16.05 2.37
N ASN A 254 12.51 -16.39 1.52
CA ASN A 254 12.75 -17.76 1.10
C ASN A 254 13.25 -18.68 2.24
N ALA A 255 13.93 -18.11 3.24
CA ALA A 255 14.38 -18.83 4.42
C ALA A 255 13.25 -19.12 5.42
N MET A 256 12.11 -18.40 5.33
CA MET A 256 10.96 -18.63 6.21
C MET A 256 10.22 -19.93 5.86
N GLY A 257 9.72 -20.63 6.90
CA GLY A 257 8.80 -21.75 6.71
C GLY A 257 7.45 -21.27 6.14
N LYS A 258 6.78 -22.14 5.38
CA LYS A 258 5.48 -21.85 4.73
C LYS A 258 4.41 -21.34 5.70
N ALA A 259 4.38 -21.83 6.94
CA ALA A 259 3.44 -21.35 7.95
C ALA A 259 3.69 -19.86 8.34
N ASP A 260 4.96 -19.46 8.42
CA ASP A 260 5.29 -18.05 8.70
C ASP A 260 5.02 -17.17 7.51
N GLN A 261 5.32 -17.60 6.29
CA GLN A 261 4.94 -16.88 5.07
C GLN A 261 3.42 -16.61 5.07
N ALA A 262 2.60 -17.65 5.29
CA ALA A 262 1.14 -17.52 5.35
C ALA A 262 0.67 -16.58 6.48
N LEU A 263 1.33 -16.55 7.63
CA LEU A 263 1.01 -15.59 8.71
C LEU A 263 1.28 -14.14 8.28
N PHE A 264 2.38 -13.86 7.59
CA PHE A 264 2.64 -12.53 7.05
C PHE A 264 1.60 -12.11 6.02
N GLU A 265 1.25 -12.99 5.07
CA GLU A 265 0.21 -12.76 4.07
C GLU A 265 -1.15 -12.46 4.71
N MET A 266 -1.59 -13.30 5.66
CA MET A 266 -2.86 -13.11 6.38
C MET A 266 -2.87 -11.81 7.18
N ALA A 267 -1.78 -11.48 7.88
CA ALA A 267 -1.69 -10.27 8.68
C ALA A 267 -1.68 -9.01 7.80
N CYS A 268 -1.03 -9.04 6.63
CA CYS A 268 -1.07 -7.97 5.64
C CYS A 268 -2.48 -7.81 5.03
N THR A 269 -3.17 -8.92 4.70
CA THR A 269 -4.56 -8.88 4.21
C THR A 269 -5.49 -8.23 5.24
N ALA A 270 -5.36 -8.62 6.51
CA ALA A 270 -6.13 -8.01 7.59
C ALA A 270 -5.82 -6.53 7.78
N ALA A 271 -4.54 -6.13 7.67
CA ALA A 271 -4.10 -4.74 7.74
C ALA A 271 -4.68 -3.92 6.58
N THR A 272 -4.71 -4.48 5.36
CA THR A 272 -5.30 -3.85 4.16
C THR A 272 -6.77 -3.55 4.35
N MET A 273 -7.57 -4.51 4.81
CA MET A 273 -9.00 -4.29 5.07
C MET A 273 -9.22 -3.22 6.14
N ARG A 274 -8.41 -3.23 7.20
CA ARG A 274 -8.51 -2.22 8.28
C ARG A 274 -8.11 -0.84 7.79
N ALA A 275 -7.07 -0.72 6.96
CA ALA A 275 -6.67 0.56 6.39
C ALA A 275 -7.78 1.15 5.51
N LEU A 276 -8.35 0.35 4.61
CA LEU A 276 -9.47 0.76 3.76
C LEU A 276 -10.64 1.29 4.59
N THR A 277 -11.13 0.48 5.54
CA THR A 277 -12.29 0.86 6.34
C THR A 277 -12.03 2.05 7.26
N THR A 278 -10.82 2.19 7.82
CA THR A 278 -10.43 3.35 8.62
C THR A 278 -10.38 4.61 7.75
N GLY A 279 -9.77 4.51 6.56
CA GLY A 279 -9.69 5.60 5.60
C GLY A 279 -11.07 6.12 5.22
N GLU A 280 -11.95 5.24 4.75
CA GLU A 280 -13.31 5.60 4.33
C GLU A 280 -14.15 6.24 5.46
N ALA A 281 -14.00 5.75 6.69
CA ALA A 281 -14.77 6.22 7.83
C ALA A 281 -14.46 7.66 8.27
N LEU A 282 -13.26 8.16 7.97
CA LEU A 282 -12.78 9.43 8.52
C LEU A 282 -13.08 10.64 7.63
N GLN A 283 -13.19 10.47 6.31
CA GLN A 283 -13.10 11.60 5.38
C GLN A 283 -14.30 12.54 5.42
N GLY A 284 -15.52 12.02 5.55
CA GLY A 284 -16.73 12.85 5.60
C GLY A 284 -16.71 13.85 6.75
N ALA A 285 -16.41 13.37 7.97
CA ALA A 285 -16.28 14.24 9.15
C ALA A 285 -15.14 15.25 9.00
N GLN A 286 -14.04 14.83 8.38
CA GLN A 286 -12.89 15.69 8.15
C GLN A 286 -13.22 16.84 7.20
N ILE A 287 -13.84 16.56 6.05
CA ILE A 287 -14.26 17.56 5.08
C ILE A 287 -15.26 18.55 5.73
N ASN A 288 -16.22 18.04 6.52
CA ASN A 288 -17.17 18.91 7.24
C ASN A 288 -16.48 19.86 8.24
N SER A 289 -15.30 19.52 8.73
CA SER A 289 -14.54 20.38 9.65
C SER A 289 -13.78 21.53 8.96
N PHE A 290 -13.69 21.52 7.64
CA PHE A 290 -12.85 22.46 6.88
C PHE A 290 -13.32 23.91 6.98
N GLU A 291 -14.61 24.16 6.93
CA GLU A 291 -15.18 25.51 7.06
C GLU A 291 -14.71 26.18 8.35
N GLY A 292 -14.76 25.49 9.49
CA GLY A 292 -14.29 26.00 10.78
C GLY A 292 -12.79 26.28 10.85
N LYS A 293 -12.01 25.81 9.86
CA LYS A 293 -10.56 26.02 9.73
C LYS A 293 -10.21 27.04 8.63
N GLY A 294 -11.22 27.64 8.02
CA GLY A 294 -11.06 28.56 6.90
C GLY A 294 -10.48 27.89 5.65
N VAL A 295 -10.85 26.64 5.43
CA VAL A 295 -10.50 25.83 4.24
C VAL A 295 -11.70 25.74 3.31
N THR A 296 -11.47 25.96 2.04
CA THR A 296 -12.45 25.74 0.98
C THR A 296 -12.20 24.38 0.34
N ALA A 297 -13.15 23.45 0.49
CA ALA A 297 -13.20 22.22 -0.28
C ALA A 297 -13.94 22.49 -1.60
N ALA A 298 -13.32 22.20 -2.73
CA ALA A 298 -13.91 22.45 -4.04
C ALA A 298 -13.56 21.34 -5.05
N LYS A 299 -14.38 21.20 -6.08
CA LYS A 299 -14.07 20.33 -7.21
C LYS A 299 -13.20 21.07 -8.22
N LEU A 300 -12.27 20.34 -8.83
CA LEU A 300 -11.59 20.83 -10.03
C LEU A 300 -12.62 20.99 -11.16
N PRO A 301 -12.45 21.99 -12.03
CA PRO A 301 -13.30 22.16 -13.23
C PRO A 301 -13.23 20.92 -14.13
N ASP A 302 -14.34 20.62 -14.81
CA ASP A 302 -14.45 19.45 -15.68
C ASP A 302 -13.47 19.48 -16.86
N ASP A 303 -13.21 20.66 -17.42
CA ASP A 303 -12.24 20.84 -18.50
C ASP A 303 -10.80 20.55 -18.03
N VAL A 304 -10.47 20.93 -16.79
CA VAL A 304 -9.18 20.59 -16.15
C VAL A 304 -9.07 19.07 -15.98
N ILE A 305 -10.11 18.41 -15.42
CA ILE A 305 -10.12 16.96 -15.23
C ILE A 305 -10.00 16.21 -16.57
N ASN A 306 -10.72 16.65 -17.60
CA ASN A 306 -10.68 16.03 -18.91
C ASN A 306 -9.29 16.14 -19.56
N GLU A 307 -8.63 17.29 -19.43
CA GLU A 307 -7.27 17.45 -19.96
C GLU A 307 -6.25 16.63 -19.15
N LEU A 308 -6.35 16.59 -17.82
CA LEU A 308 -5.53 15.73 -16.97
C LEU A 308 -5.67 14.25 -17.38
N LYS A 309 -6.90 13.80 -17.68
CA LYS A 309 -7.17 12.43 -18.14
C LYS A 309 -6.53 12.14 -19.50
N ARG A 310 -6.66 13.07 -20.43
CA ARG A 310 -6.05 12.95 -21.77
C ARG A 310 -4.53 12.84 -21.67
N VAL A 311 -3.91 13.74 -20.92
CA VAL A 311 -2.45 13.76 -20.73
C VAL A 311 -1.97 12.54 -19.94
N ALA A 312 -2.74 12.06 -18.97
CA ALA A 312 -2.44 10.81 -18.27
C ALA A 312 -2.35 9.62 -19.24
N GLY A 313 -3.30 9.53 -20.19
CA GLY A 313 -3.25 8.50 -21.23
C GLY A 313 -1.97 8.56 -22.07
N GLU A 314 -1.50 9.77 -22.43
CA GLU A 314 -0.24 9.96 -23.17
C GLU A 314 0.98 9.51 -22.32
N VAL A 315 1.02 9.89 -21.03
CA VAL A 315 2.09 9.47 -20.12
C VAL A 315 2.12 7.95 -19.99
N MET A 316 0.97 7.29 -19.80
CA MET A 316 0.88 5.83 -19.70
C MET A 316 1.37 5.14 -20.97
N ALA A 317 1.00 5.65 -22.15
CA ALA A 317 1.45 5.10 -23.42
C ALA A 317 2.97 5.23 -23.62
N GLU A 318 3.54 6.37 -23.24
CA GLU A 318 4.99 6.61 -23.35
C GLU A 318 5.80 5.75 -22.38
N GLU A 319 5.35 5.64 -21.11
CA GLU A 319 6.04 4.78 -20.14
C GLU A 319 5.95 3.30 -20.54
N SER A 320 4.80 2.87 -21.09
CA SER A 320 4.66 1.52 -21.65
C SER A 320 5.58 1.26 -22.85
N ALA A 321 5.86 2.29 -23.65
CA ALA A 321 6.78 2.16 -24.78
C ALA A 321 8.26 2.07 -24.37
N LYS A 322 8.61 2.60 -23.18
CA LYS A 322 9.98 2.64 -22.66
C LYS A 322 10.37 1.40 -21.85
N ASP A 323 9.41 0.78 -21.15
CA ASP A 323 9.65 -0.28 -20.18
C ASP A 323 8.70 -1.45 -20.39
N VAL A 324 9.26 -2.65 -20.62
CA VAL A 324 8.48 -3.87 -20.92
C VAL A 324 7.69 -4.37 -19.70
N ASP A 325 8.25 -4.22 -18.49
CA ASP A 325 7.55 -4.60 -17.26
C ASP A 325 6.39 -3.62 -17.01
N PHE A 326 6.60 -2.31 -17.22
CA PHE A 326 5.53 -1.32 -17.13
C PHE A 326 4.39 -1.65 -18.10
N LYS A 327 4.71 -1.92 -19.37
CA LYS A 327 3.72 -2.28 -20.37
C LYS A 327 2.91 -3.49 -19.96
N ARG A 328 3.57 -4.58 -19.57
CA ARG A 328 2.91 -5.84 -19.19
C ARG A 328 1.97 -5.65 -18.00
N ILE A 329 2.45 -4.96 -16.95
CA ILE A 329 1.66 -4.72 -15.74
C ILE A 329 0.47 -3.81 -16.06
N TRP A 330 0.69 -2.76 -16.85
CA TRP A 330 -0.38 -1.86 -17.25
C TRP A 330 -1.45 -2.56 -18.10
N GLU A 331 -1.05 -3.40 -19.07
CA GLU A 331 -1.98 -4.22 -19.87
C GLU A 331 -2.82 -5.15 -19.00
N SER A 332 -2.23 -5.78 -17.97
CA SER A 332 -2.97 -6.60 -16.99
C SER A 332 -3.99 -5.77 -16.21
N GLN A 333 -3.60 -4.59 -15.73
CA GLN A 333 -4.52 -3.69 -15.02
C GLN A 333 -5.68 -3.24 -15.92
N GLN A 334 -5.40 -2.88 -17.17
CA GLN A 334 -6.43 -2.45 -18.13
C GLN A 334 -7.41 -3.58 -18.46
N ALA A 335 -6.92 -4.81 -18.64
CA ALA A 335 -7.78 -5.95 -18.93
C ALA A 335 -8.71 -6.23 -17.74
N PHE A 336 -8.18 -6.27 -16.52
CA PHE A 336 -8.97 -6.47 -15.31
C PHE A 336 -9.99 -5.34 -15.11
N HIS A 337 -9.56 -4.08 -15.32
CA HIS A 337 -10.43 -2.92 -15.22
C HIS A 337 -11.62 -3.01 -16.20
N ALA A 338 -11.38 -3.39 -17.45
CA ALA A 338 -12.44 -3.52 -18.45
C ALA A 338 -13.51 -4.52 -18.01
N ASP A 339 -13.11 -5.70 -17.51
CA ASP A 339 -14.05 -6.71 -17.02
C ASP A 339 -14.77 -6.23 -15.75
N TYR A 340 -14.04 -5.58 -14.83
CA TYR A 340 -14.63 -5.06 -13.58
C TYR A 340 -15.66 -3.95 -13.84
N GLN A 341 -15.48 -3.11 -14.86
CA GLN A 341 -16.46 -2.08 -15.23
C GLN A 341 -17.82 -2.68 -15.62
N VAL A 342 -17.84 -3.84 -16.27
CA VAL A 342 -19.10 -4.56 -16.56
C VAL A 342 -19.82 -4.91 -15.25
N TRP A 343 -19.09 -5.46 -14.26
CA TRP A 343 -19.68 -5.74 -12.96
C TRP A 343 -20.14 -4.47 -12.23
N LYS A 344 -19.37 -3.40 -12.31
CA LYS A 344 -19.68 -2.12 -11.66
C LYS A 344 -20.95 -1.49 -12.23
N GLU A 345 -21.14 -1.57 -13.54
CA GLU A 345 -22.35 -1.09 -14.23
C GLU A 345 -23.59 -1.86 -13.79
N TRP A 346 -23.51 -3.19 -13.68
CA TRP A 346 -24.66 -4.04 -13.39
C TRP A 346 -24.90 -4.26 -11.89
N GLY A 347 -23.87 -4.26 -11.08
CA GLY A 347 -23.90 -4.67 -9.67
C GLY A 347 -24.04 -3.53 -8.66
N TYR A 348 -23.58 -2.33 -9.00
CA TYR A 348 -23.56 -1.20 -8.06
C TYR A 348 -24.65 -0.18 -8.37
N LEU A 349 -25.25 0.39 -7.32
CA LEU A 349 -26.13 1.55 -7.49
C LEU A 349 -25.32 2.76 -7.94
N PRO A 350 -25.86 3.61 -8.85
CA PRO A 350 -25.24 4.89 -9.20
C PRO A 350 -24.99 5.75 -7.95
N ARG A 351 -23.86 6.47 -7.92
CA ARG A 351 -23.49 7.31 -6.76
C ARG A 351 -24.42 8.49 -6.51
N ASP A 352 -25.20 8.89 -7.50
CA ASP A 352 -26.19 9.99 -7.50
C ASP A 352 -27.61 9.50 -7.29
N PHE A 353 -27.80 8.22 -6.92
CA PHE A 353 -29.13 7.60 -6.74
C PHE A 353 -29.89 8.11 -5.49
N ASN A 354 -29.25 8.83 -4.57
CA ASN A 354 -29.86 9.32 -3.33
C ASN A 354 -30.47 10.71 -3.47
#